data_5c5d95bb4a04bb0f07a860fecc0ccc58
#
_entry.id   5c5d95bb4a04bb0f07a860fecc0ccc58
#
_cell.length_a   1.000
_cell.length_b   1.000
_cell.length_c   1.000
_cell.angle_alpha   90.00
_cell.angle_beta   90.00
_cell.angle_gamma   90.00
#
_symmetry.space_group_name_H-M   'P 1'
#
loop_
_entity.id
_entity.type
_entity.pdbx_description
1 polymer ?
#
loop_
_entity_poly.entity_id
_entity_poly.type
_entity_poly.pdbx_seq_one_letter_code
_entity_poly.pdbx_strand_id
1 'polypeptide(L)'
;MFQFFSPVWAIFVPIAAIFICYFSSLNPQAVFLALGLGLTSILCLIATVFLSDKTILLSQSGIKVPLLKVGVFSPNRDEIAWSSIKKAKIQSAAKITPDVLKGRTLILELTDGEKIKLNLACLGLEATQQLLLALTLWLPEAARTEELMQLKDALSAPMLSQGDLTYTDIWQAELESRYTTTAFMPLEPGHKLKGGNLEVLKQLAFGGLSAVYLCQLNKLDLIVLKESVVPLNSKESLKNKAAEMFKREASLLVNLDHPQLVKVVDFFTENDRTYLLLGYQEGLNLRQLIREQGPQSENRVIEIAISLIQPLNHLHSLSPPVVHRDISPENIILKEDDTAVLIDFGAANEYLGTATGTMVGKQCYVSPEQFKGKASTESDLYSLGATLYYLLTGSDPTPISVSSPKEVRPEISEKLDSIIQRLTALEIEDRITTAHELEELLVALRLLR
;
A
#
# COMPACT_ATOMS: atom_id res chain seq x y z
N MET A 1 21.40 -13.66 -22.82
CA MET A 1 21.80 -14.08 -24.18
C MET A 1 20.74 -14.98 -24.83
N PHE A 2 19.43 -14.66 -24.69
CA PHE A 2 18.30 -15.40 -25.30
C PHE A 2 17.20 -14.48 -25.82
N GLN A 3 17.58 -13.32 -26.38
CA GLN A 3 16.63 -12.30 -26.87
C GLN A 3 16.38 -12.35 -28.39
N PHE A 4 16.75 -13.42 -29.09
CA PHE A 4 16.73 -13.44 -30.57
C PHE A 4 15.87 -14.53 -31.22
N PHE A 5 14.86 -15.06 -30.53
CA PHE A 5 13.87 -15.89 -31.26
C PHE A 5 12.55 -15.14 -31.41
N SER A 6 12.46 -14.35 -32.51
CA SER A 6 11.22 -13.74 -32.96
C SER A 6 10.16 -14.82 -33.21
N PRO A 7 8.88 -14.63 -32.78
CA PRO A 7 7.77 -15.56 -33.03
C PRO A 7 7.56 -15.82 -34.54
N VAL A 8 8.14 -15.02 -35.41
CA VAL A 8 8.17 -15.22 -36.88
C VAL A 8 8.84 -16.57 -37.22
N TRP A 9 9.89 -16.97 -36.53
CA TRP A 9 10.56 -18.25 -36.78
C TRP A 9 9.70 -19.48 -36.41
N ALA A 10 8.81 -19.36 -35.44
CA ALA A 10 7.90 -20.43 -35.05
C ALA A 10 6.87 -20.77 -36.15
N ILE A 11 6.59 -19.82 -37.05
CA ILE A 11 5.69 -20.00 -38.20
C ILE A 11 6.47 -20.44 -39.45
N PHE A 12 7.64 -19.86 -39.68
CA PHE A 12 8.41 -20.16 -40.91
C PHE A 12 9.05 -21.54 -40.87
N VAL A 13 9.47 -22.05 -39.72
CA VAL A 13 10.13 -23.36 -39.60
C VAL A 13 9.17 -24.53 -39.91
N PRO A 14 7.91 -24.57 -39.39
CA PRO A 14 6.94 -25.59 -39.81
C PRO A 14 6.58 -25.53 -41.30
N ILE A 15 6.44 -24.32 -41.87
CA ILE A 15 6.17 -24.14 -43.30
C ILE A 15 7.35 -24.68 -44.12
N ALA A 16 8.58 -24.36 -43.74
CA ALA A 16 9.77 -24.87 -44.40
C ALA A 16 9.86 -26.42 -44.27
N ALA A 17 9.51 -26.99 -43.10
CA ALA A 17 9.47 -28.42 -42.87
C ALA A 17 8.42 -29.12 -43.79
N ILE A 18 7.23 -28.54 -43.96
CA ILE A 18 6.18 -29.03 -44.89
C ILE A 18 6.68 -28.96 -46.31
N PHE A 19 7.35 -27.88 -46.70
CA PHE A 19 7.93 -27.71 -48.00
C PHE A 19 9.04 -28.75 -48.31
N ILE A 20 9.92 -28.96 -47.32
CA ILE A 20 11.00 -30.00 -47.39
C ILE A 20 10.37 -31.40 -47.46
N CYS A 21 9.32 -31.70 -46.68
CA CYS A 21 8.59 -32.98 -46.78
C CYS A 21 7.93 -33.19 -48.14
N TYR A 22 7.36 -32.17 -48.74
CA TYR A 22 6.72 -32.23 -50.07
C TYR A 22 7.75 -32.50 -51.18
N PHE A 23 8.94 -31.91 -51.09
CA PHE A 23 10.02 -32.12 -52.05
C PHE A 23 10.89 -33.36 -51.76
N SER A 24 10.76 -33.96 -50.57
CA SER A 24 11.61 -35.11 -50.10
C SER A 24 11.08 -36.48 -50.51
N SER A 25 10.11 -36.56 -51.45
CA SER A 25 9.65 -37.84 -51.98
C SER A 25 10.76 -38.69 -52.66
N LEU A 26 12.01 -38.20 -52.60
CA LEU A 26 13.20 -38.83 -53.20
C LEU A 26 14.35 -39.12 -52.20
N ASN A 27 14.30 -38.70 -50.93
CA ASN A 27 15.45 -38.96 -50.03
C ASN A 27 15.03 -39.10 -48.55
N PRO A 28 15.21 -40.31 -47.90
CA PRO A 28 14.84 -40.56 -46.51
C PRO A 28 15.55 -39.66 -45.48
N GLN A 29 16.76 -39.20 -45.76
CA GLN A 29 17.50 -38.31 -44.86
C GLN A 29 16.88 -36.94 -44.73
N ALA A 30 16.23 -36.41 -45.80
CA ALA A 30 15.54 -35.16 -45.77
C ALA A 30 14.25 -35.20 -44.93
N VAL A 31 13.58 -36.36 -44.84
CA VAL A 31 12.42 -36.60 -43.97
C VAL A 31 12.80 -36.53 -42.50
N PHE A 32 13.92 -37.15 -42.10
CA PHE A 32 14.39 -37.06 -40.72
C PHE A 32 14.78 -35.65 -40.31
N LEU A 33 15.39 -34.88 -41.22
CA LEU A 33 15.76 -33.49 -40.97
C LEU A 33 14.50 -32.60 -40.82
N ALA A 34 13.49 -32.82 -41.63
CA ALA A 34 12.22 -32.07 -41.54
C ALA A 34 11.43 -32.39 -40.28
N LEU A 35 11.40 -33.66 -39.88
CA LEU A 35 10.79 -34.06 -38.58
C LEU A 35 11.54 -33.50 -37.38
N GLY A 36 12.89 -33.47 -37.41
CA GLY A 36 13.72 -32.85 -36.38
C GLY A 36 13.45 -31.35 -36.24
N LEU A 37 13.38 -30.62 -37.36
CA LEU A 37 13.06 -29.19 -37.38
C LEU A 37 11.62 -28.91 -36.92
N GLY A 38 10.66 -29.74 -37.28
CA GLY A 38 9.26 -29.66 -36.81
C GLY A 38 9.19 -29.87 -35.29
N LEU A 39 9.90 -30.86 -34.75
CA LEU A 39 9.89 -31.15 -33.31
C LEU A 39 10.57 -30.04 -32.50
N THR A 40 11.67 -29.46 -32.97
CA THR A 40 12.36 -28.34 -32.33
C THR A 40 11.48 -27.09 -32.35
N SER A 41 10.72 -26.85 -33.42
CA SER A 41 9.79 -25.71 -33.52
C SER A 41 8.64 -25.84 -32.55
N ILE A 42 8.08 -27.05 -32.39
CA ILE A 42 7.02 -27.33 -31.41
C ILE A 42 7.56 -27.16 -29.99
N LEU A 43 8.79 -27.66 -29.71
CA LEU A 43 9.44 -27.47 -28.41
C LEU A 43 9.73 -25.99 -28.11
N CYS A 44 10.17 -25.20 -29.07
CA CYS A 44 10.36 -23.75 -28.94
C CYS A 44 9.03 -23.02 -28.70
N LEU A 45 7.95 -23.43 -29.39
CA LEU A 45 6.62 -22.87 -29.18
C LEU A 45 6.12 -23.20 -27.77
N ILE A 46 6.28 -24.42 -27.32
CA ILE A 46 5.95 -24.88 -25.96
C ILE A 46 6.78 -24.09 -24.94
N ALA A 47 8.08 -23.93 -25.15
CA ALA A 47 8.96 -23.17 -24.26
C ALA A 47 8.57 -21.69 -24.19
N THR A 48 8.24 -21.05 -25.31
CA THR A 48 7.74 -19.65 -25.32
C THR A 48 6.42 -19.50 -24.60
N VAL A 49 5.53 -20.51 -24.71
CA VAL A 49 4.24 -20.54 -24.00
C VAL A 49 4.46 -20.73 -22.47
N PHE A 50 5.40 -21.56 -22.07
CA PHE A 50 5.66 -21.81 -20.62
C PHE A 50 6.54 -20.74 -19.97
N LEU A 51 7.40 -20.07 -20.72
CA LEU A 51 8.32 -19.03 -20.23
C LEU A 51 7.73 -17.61 -20.35
N SER A 52 6.58 -17.43 -21.02
CA SER A 52 5.94 -16.12 -21.09
C SER A 52 5.31 -15.78 -19.75
N ASP A 53 5.56 -14.57 -19.26
CA ASP A 53 4.88 -14.01 -18.10
C ASP A 53 3.36 -14.13 -18.25
N LYS A 54 2.73 -14.79 -17.27
CA LYS A 54 1.27 -15.02 -17.26
C LYS A 54 0.49 -13.87 -16.63
N THR A 55 1.18 -12.85 -16.14
CA THR A 55 0.59 -11.75 -15.36
C THR A 55 0.39 -10.50 -16.22
N ILE A 56 -0.75 -9.83 -16.03
CA ILE A 56 -0.95 -8.47 -16.53
C ILE A 56 -0.30 -7.53 -15.51
N LEU A 57 0.62 -6.68 -15.98
CA LEU A 57 1.23 -5.66 -15.12
C LEU A 57 0.60 -4.31 -15.44
N LEU A 58 0.18 -3.61 -14.40
CA LEU A 58 -0.40 -2.27 -14.47
C LEU A 58 0.60 -1.30 -13.85
N SER A 59 0.92 -0.22 -14.58
CA SER A 59 1.81 0.85 -14.13
C SER A 59 1.15 2.21 -14.38
N GLN A 60 1.71 3.27 -13.83
CA GLN A 60 1.25 4.64 -14.12
C GLN A 60 1.48 5.03 -15.59
N SER A 61 2.46 4.44 -16.26
CA SER A 61 2.80 4.69 -17.67
C SER A 61 1.92 3.90 -18.63
N GLY A 62 1.45 2.69 -18.25
CA GLY A 62 0.71 1.85 -19.18
C GLY A 62 0.34 0.48 -18.62
N ILE A 63 -0.14 -0.37 -19.54
CA ILE A 63 -0.51 -1.75 -19.29
C ILE A 63 0.38 -2.69 -20.09
N LYS A 64 0.97 -3.70 -19.46
CA LYS A 64 1.68 -4.81 -20.10
C LYS A 64 0.80 -6.04 -20.07
N VAL A 65 0.43 -6.51 -21.28
CA VAL A 65 -0.45 -7.68 -21.44
C VAL A 65 0.37 -8.84 -22.00
N PRO A 66 0.36 -10.04 -21.37
CA PRO A 66 1.10 -11.18 -21.87
C PRO A 66 0.55 -11.68 -23.20
N LEU A 67 1.43 -12.05 -24.12
CA LEU A 67 1.14 -12.50 -25.50
C LEU A 67 0.06 -13.59 -25.60
N LEU A 68 -0.07 -14.46 -24.63
CA LEU A 68 -1.02 -15.58 -24.64
C LEU A 68 -2.48 -15.22 -24.29
N LYS A 69 -2.72 -14.05 -23.71
CA LYS A 69 -4.09 -13.59 -23.36
C LYS A 69 -4.68 -12.68 -24.42
N VAL A 70 -3.88 -12.24 -25.36
CA VAL A 70 -4.29 -11.42 -26.50
C VAL A 70 -4.44 -12.36 -27.69
N GLY A 71 -5.63 -12.65 -28.11
CA GLY A 71 -5.92 -13.53 -29.27
C GLY A 71 -5.47 -12.95 -30.63
N VAL A 72 -4.43 -12.11 -30.64
CA VAL A 72 -3.85 -11.49 -31.82
C VAL A 72 -2.33 -11.47 -31.68
N PHE A 73 -1.63 -12.02 -32.66
CA PHE A 73 -0.19 -11.88 -32.83
C PHE A 73 0.17 -10.42 -33.07
N SER A 74 0.49 -9.67 -32.03
CA SER A 74 1.13 -8.35 -32.16
C SER A 74 2.60 -8.49 -31.80
N PRO A 75 3.53 -8.26 -32.73
CA PRO A 75 4.95 -8.33 -32.44
C PRO A 75 5.36 -7.12 -31.61
N ASN A 76 5.86 -7.39 -30.40
CA ASN A 76 6.77 -6.52 -29.68
C ASN A 76 6.23 -5.19 -29.13
N ARG A 77 5.23 -5.22 -28.21
CA ARG A 77 4.97 -4.08 -27.33
C ARG A 77 5.19 -4.49 -25.88
N ASP A 78 6.30 -4.07 -25.31
CA ASP A 78 6.63 -4.34 -23.91
C ASP A 78 5.64 -3.65 -22.93
N GLU A 79 5.09 -2.48 -23.32
CA GLU A 79 4.12 -1.73 -22.53
C GLU A 79 3.23 -0.86 -23.44
N ILE A 80 1.92 -0.84 -23.18
CA ILE A 80 0.95 -0.03 -23.89
C ILE A 80 0.63 1.19 -23.04
N ALA A 81 1.07 2.37 -23.48
CA ALA A 81 0.81 3.60 -22.76
C ALA A 81 -0.69 3.92 -22.69
N TRP A 82 -1.17 4.44 -21.57
CA TRP A 82 -2.59 4.81 -21.38
C TRP A 82 -3.05 5.84 -22.44
N SER A 83 -2.16 6.74 -22.82
CA SER A 83 -2.43 7.75 -23.86
C SER A 83 -2.62 7.16 -25.28
N SER A 84 -2.16 5.94 -25.53
CA SER A 84 -2.33 5.26 -26.82
C SER A 84 -3.66 4.49 -26.93
N ILE A 85 -4.45 4.43 -25.85
CA ILE A 85 -5.75 3.78 -25.84
C ILE A 85 -6.81 4.81 -26.20
N LYS A 86 -7.39 4.65 -27.38
CA LYS A 86 -8.45 5.53 -27.92
C LYS A 86 -9.80 5.26 -27.26
N LYS A 87 -10.11 4.00 -26.96
CA LYS A 87 -11.40 3.58 -26.39
C LYS A 87 -11.31 2.25 -25.67
N ALA A 88 -11.94 2.17 -24.51
CA ALA A 88 -12.12 0.93 -23.75
C ALA A 88 -13.61 0.60 -23.68
N LYS A 89 -14.00 -0.60 -24.11
CA LYS A 89 -15.40 -1.03 -24.11
C LYS A 89 -15.54 -2.48 -23.65
N ILE A 90 -16.70 -2.79 -23.09
CA ILE A 90 -17.08 -4.14 -22.70
C ILE A 90 -17.99 -4.74 -23.78
N GLN A 91 -17.62 -5.90 -24.30
CA GLN A 91 -18.47 -6.70 -25.15
C GLN A 91 -19.06 -7.85 -24.33
N SER A 92 -20.38 -7.92 -24.23
CA SER A 92 -21.09 -9.02 -23.55
C SER A 92 -21.68 -9.97 -24.60
N ALA A 93 -21.51 -11.27 -24.38
CA ALA A 93 -22.04 -12.31 -25.27
C ALA A 93 -23.43 -12.82 -24.84
N ALA A 94 -23.96 -12.46 -23.67
CA ALA A 94 -25.23 -12.97 -23.14
C ALA A 94 -25.90 -12.05 -22.11
N LYS A 95 -27.20 -12.31 -21.85
CA LYS A 95 -28.01 -11.69 -20.80
C LYS A 95 -27.37 -11.94 -19.41
N ILE A 96 -27.61 -10.99 -18.48
CA ILE A 96 -27.15 -11.00 -17.10
C ILE A 96 -27.34 -12.35 -16.46
N THR A 97 -26.24 -13.07 -16.23
CA THR A 97 -26.20 -14.34 -15.47
C THR A 97 -25.66 -14.05 -14.07
N PRO A 98 -25.89 -14.92 -13.05
CA PRO A 98 -25.36 -14.75 -11.69
C PRO A 98 -23.82 -14.63 -11.65
N ASP A 99 -23.13 -15.17 -12.65
CA ASP A 99 -21.70 -15.04 -12.81
C ASP A 99 -21.39 -13.80 -13.68
N VAL A 100 -21.13 -12.68 -13.03
CA VAL A 100 -21.00 -11.34 -13.63
C VAL A 100 -19.88 -11.25 -14.66
N LEU A 101 -18.88 -12.13 -14.62
CA LEU A 101 -17.72 -12.09 -15.55
C LEU A 101 -17.86 -13.02 -16.75
N LYS A 102 -18.76 -14.01 -16.70
CA LYS A 102 -18.86 -15.04 -17.73
C LYS A 102 -19.34 -14.49 -19.06
N GLY A 103 -18.55 -14.72 -20.12
CA GLY A 103 -18.86 -14.26 -21.48
C GLY A 103 -18.61 -12.76 -21.71
N ARG A 104 -17.92 -12.06 -20.82
CA ARG A 104 -17.54 -10.65 -20.99
C ARG A 104 -16.10 -10.52 -21.43
N THR A 105 -15.88 -9.66 -22.41
CA THR A 105 -14.56 -9.36 -22.97
C THR A 105 -14.34 -7.85 -22.94
N LEU A 106 -13.24 -7.43 -22.32
CA LEU A 106 -12.76 -6.05 -22.42
C LEU A 106 -12.01 -5.89 -23.74
N ILE A 107 -12.36 -4.87 -24.49
CA ILE A 107 -11.72 -4.50 -25.75
C ILE A 107 -11.08 -3.13 -25.58
N LEU A 108 -9.75 -3.06 -25.71
CA LEU A 108 -9.01 -1.82 -25.77
C LEU A 108 -8.71 -1.51 -27.24
N GLU A 109 -9.24 -0.42 -27.76
CA GLU A 109 -8.98 0.08 -29.10
C GLU A 109 -7.84 1.10 -29.02
N LEU A 110 -6.74 0.84 -29.70
CA LEU A 110 -5.57 1.71 -29.71
C LEU A 110 -5.69 2.80 -30.79
N THR A 111 -4.89 3.84 -30.67
CA THR A 111 -4.86 4.97 -31.62
C THR A 111 -4.41 4.57 -33.03
N ASP A 112 -3.63 3.49 -33.15
CA ASP A 112 -3.19 2.91 -34.43
C ASP A 112 -4.23 1.96 -35.09
N GLY A 113 -5.40 1.77 -34.43
CA GLY A 113 -6.49 0.91 -34.91
C GLY A 113 -6.40 -0.54 -34.45
N GLU A 114 -5.35 -0.94 -33.76
CA GLU A 114 -5.28 -2.27 -33.16
C GLU A 114 -6.29 -2.44 -32.01
N LYS A 115 -6.70 -3.70 -31.77
CA LYS A 115 -7.67 -4.05 -30.73
C LYS A 115 -7.14 -5.17 -29.86
N ILE A 116 -7.05 -4.91 -28.57
CA ILE A 116 -6.66 -5.90 -27.57
C ILE A 116 -7.92 -6.43 -26.90
N LYS A 117 -8.10 -7.75 -26.89
CA LYS A 117 -9.25 -8.40 -26.28
C LYS A 117 -8.82 -9.18 -25.05
N LEU A 118 -9.40 -8.88 -23.89
CA LEU A 118 -9.15 -9.54 -22.63
C LEU A 118 -10.42 -10.21 -22.14
N ASN A 119 -10.38 -11.54 -22.00
CA ASN A 119 -11.50 -12.29 -21.44
C ASN A 119 -11.50 -12.12 -19.92
N LEU A 120 -12.53 -11.46 -19.37
CA LEU A 120 -12.61 -11.13 -17.94
C LEU A 120 -12.84 -12.37 -17.06
N ALA A 121 -13.50 -13.38 -17.58
CA ALA A 121 -13.67 -14.64 -16.83
C ALA A 121 -12.34 -15.36 -16.58
N CYS A 122 -11.34 -15.21 -17.45
CA CYS A 122 -10.02 -15.78 -17.28
C CYS A 122 -9.13 -15.00 -16.30
N LEU A 123 -9.48 -13.75 -15.97
CA LEU A 123 -8.75 -12.92 -15.01
C LEU A 123 -9.21 -13.17 -13.57
N GLY A 124 -10.45 -13.61 -13.39
CA GLY A 124 -11.08 -13.68 -12.08
C GLY A 124 -11.60 -12.32 -11.58
N LEU A 125 -12.33 -12.36 -10.47
CA LEU A 125 -13.05 -11.18 -9.97
C LEU A 125 -12.07 -10.07 -9.53
N GLU A 126 -11.14 -10.42 -8.67
CA GLU A 126 -10.17 -9.46 -8.08
C GLU A 126 -9.29 -8.78 -9.14
N ALA A 127 -8.68 -9.57 -10.05
CA ALA A 127 -7.86 -9.00 -11.12
C ALA A 127 -8.68 -8.15 -12.11
N THR A 128 -9.96 -8.50 -12.32
CA THR A 128 -10.87 -7.69 -13.15
C THR A 128 -11.20 -6.36 -12.45
N GLN A 129 -11.46 -6.36 -11.17
CA GLN A 129 -11.71 -5.14 -10.39
C GLN A 129 -10.48 -4.21 -10.41
N GLN A 130 -9.28 -4.75 -10.19
CA GLN A 130 -8.02 -3.97 -10.29
C GLN A 130 -7.80 -3.39 -11.68
N LEU A 131 -8.08 -4.16 -12.73
CA LEU A 131 -7.96 -3.69 -14.11
C LEU A 131 -8.97 -2.58 -14.43
N LEU A 132 -10.23 -2.73 -14.03
CA LEU A 132 -11.26 -1.71 -14.24
C LEU A 132 -10.95 -0.42 -13.47
N LEU A 133 -10.39 -0.55 -12.27
CA LEU A 133 -9.93 0.57 -11.49
C LEU A 133 -8.80 1.33 -12.21
N ALA A 134 -7.77 0.62 -12.68
CA ALA A 134 -6.66 1.20 -13.42
C ALA A 134 -7.14 1.94 -14.69
N LEU A 135 -8.07 1.33 -15.44
CA LEU A 135 -8.69 1.95 -16.60
C LEU A 135 -9.46 3.23 -16.23
N THR A 136 -10.10 3.24 -15.06
CA THR A 136 -10.83 4.43 -14.59
C THR A 136 -9.89 5.53 -14.14
N LEU A 137 -8.73 5.19 -13.59
CA LEU A 137 -7.75 6.15 -13.08
C LEU A 137 -6.92 6.80 -14.20
N TRP A 138 -6.44 5.99 -15.13
CA TRP A 138 -5.39 6.43 -16.04
C TRP A 138 -5.84 6.64 -17.49
N LEU A 139 -7.03 6.15 -17.86
CA LEU A 139 -7.59 6.46 -19.19
C LEU A 139 -8.22 7.85 -19.20
N PRO A 140 -8.06 8.61 -20.30
CA PRO A 140 -8.81 9.83 -20.53
C PRO A 140 -10.32 9.58 -20.44
N GLU A 141 -11.08 10.52 -19.93
CA GLU A 141 -12.53 10.38 -19.75
C GLU A 141 -13.25 10.07 -21.07
N ALA A 142 -12.83 10.69 -22.16
CA ALA A 142 -13.36 10.44 -23.51
C ALA A 142 -13.12 9.00 -24.04
N ALA A 143 -12.17 8.27 -23.47
CA ALA A 143 -11.86 6.89 -23.84
C ALA A 143 -12.67 5.84 -23.06
N ARG A 144 -13.40 6.24 -22.03
CA ARG A 144 -14.21 5.37 -21.16
C ARG A 144 -15.63 5.26 -21.74
N THR A 145 -16.11 4.03 -21.90
CA THR A 145 -17.49 3.83 -22.35
C THR A 145 -18.44 3.61 -21.19
N GLU A 146 -19.72 3.87 -21.41
CA GLU A 146 -20.76 3.72 -20.42
C GLU A 146 -20.85 2.26 -19.92
N GLU A 147 -20.69 1.27 -20.83
CA GLU A 147 -20.70 -0.15 -20.47
C GLU A 147 -19.51 -0.53 -19.55
N LEU A 148 -18.35 0.13 -19.71
CA LEU A 148 -17.20 -0.05 -18.85
C LEU A 148 -17.52 0.45 -17.43
N MET A 149 -18.14 1.63 -17.34
CA MET A 149 -18.54 2.22 -16.05
C MET A 149 -19.64 1.42 -15.37
N GLN A 150 -20.65 0.97 -16.12
CA GLN A 150 -21.73 0.10 -15.60
C GLN A 150 -21.18 -1.24 -15.08
N LEU A 151 -20.18 -1.85 -15.76
CA LEU A 151 -19.56 -3.07 -15.27
C LEU A 151 -18.75 -2.82 -13.99
N LYS A 152 -18.00 -1.72 -13.94
CA LYS A 152 -17.29 -1.30 -12.74
C LYS A 152 -18.26 -1.15 -11.56
N ASP A 153 -19.36 -0.42 -11.76
CA ASP A 153 -20.37 -0.18 -10.73
C ASP A 153 -21.07 -1.48 -10.29
N ALA A 154 -21.37 -2.37 -11.24
CA ALA A 154 -21.95 -3.68 -10.97
C ALA A 154 -21.01 -4.61 -10.18
N LEU A 155 -19.69 -4.53 -10.40
CA LEU A 155 -18.68 -5.29 -9.66
C LEU A 155 -18.27 -4.61 -8.36
N SER A 156 -18.59 -3.32 -8.19
CA SER A 156 -18.40 -2.55 -6.98
C SER A 156 -19.65 -2.56 -6.09
N ALA A 157 -20.82 -3.00 -6.61
CA ALA A 157 -22.03 -3.16 -5.83
C ALA A 157 -21.85 -4.32 -4.84
N PRO A 158 -22.07 -4.10 -3.53
CA PRO A 158 -21.90 -5.14 -2.54
C PRO A 158 -22.89 -6.29 -2.81
N MET A 159 -22.39 -7.53 -2.84
CA MET A 159 -23.25 -8.67 -2.51
C MET A 159 -23.63 -8.46 -1.05
N LEU A 160 -24.85 -7.97 -0.83
CA LEU A 160 -25.42 -7.72 0.48
C LEU A 160 -25.47 -9.01 1.30
N SER A 161 -24.40 -9.30 2.04
CA SER A 161 -24.45 -10.00 3.30
C SER A 161 -24.24 -8.94 4.39
N GLN A 162 -25.20 -8.86 5.28
CA GLN A 162 -25.30 -7.87 6.35
C GLN A 162 -23.97 -7.70 7.11
N GLY A 163 -23.41 -6.49 7.09
CA GLY A 163 -22.57 -6.00 8.16
C GLY A 163 -21.23 -5.37 7.81
N ASP A 164 -20.59 -5.70 6.70
CA ASP A 164 -19.22 -5.22 6.45
C ASP A 164 -19.14 -4.35 5.20
N LEU A 165 -18.66 -3.12 5.37
CA LEU A 165 -18.21 -2.28 4.26
C LEU A 165 -17.02 -2.98 3.60
N THR A 166 -17.10 -3.20 2.29
CA THR A 166 -15.99 -3.82 1.55
C THR A 166 -14.88 -2.80 1.32
N TYR A 167 -13.67 -3.31 1.11
CA TYR A 167 -12.48 -2.55 0.69
C TYR A 167 -12.77 -1.59 -0.48
N THR A 168 -13.60 -2.00 -1.41
CA THR A 168 -13.99 -1.22 -2.58
C THR A 168 -14.83 0.01 -2.20
N ASP A 169 -15.70 -0.10 -1.21
CA ASP A 169 -16.53 1.04 -0.73
C ASP A 169 -15.67 2.11 -0.06
N ILE A 170 -14.67 1.68 0.71
CA ILE A 170 -13.72 2.60 1.38
C ILE A 170 -12.80 3.25 0.33
N TRP A 171 -12.33 2.47 -0.65
CA TRP A 171 -11.50 2.96 -1.74
C TRP A 171 -12.25 3.92 -2.67
N GLN A 172 -13.49 3.62 -2.99
CA GLN A 172 -14.34 4.47 -3.81
C GLN A 172 -14.65 5.79 -3.08
N ALA A 173 -14.96 5.73 -1.79
CA ALA A 173 -15.15 6.92 -0.97
C ALA A 173 -13.86 7.76 -0.86
N GLU A 174 -12.69 7.12 -0.73
CA GLU A 174 -11.39 7.80 -0.70
C GLU A 174 -11.03 8.42 -2.06
N LEU A 175 -11.28 7.72 -3.17
CA LEU A 175 -11.08 8.25 -4.53
C LEU A 175 -12.05 9.37 -4.85
N GLU A 176 -13.31 9.21 -4.53
CA GLU A 176 -14.32 10.27 -4.68
C GLU A 176 -13.94 11.50 -3.84
N SER A 177 -13.38 11.31 -2.63
CA SER A 177 -12.90 12.43 -1.78
C SER A 177 -11.69 13.15 -2.37
N ARG A 178 -10.82 12.46 -3.12
CA ARG A 178 -9.63 13.07 -3.76
C ARG A 178 -9.94 13.79 -5.07
N TYR A 179 -10.97 13.37 -5.79
CA TYR A 179 -11.34 13.93 -7.10
C TYR A 179 -12.54 14.88 -7.05
N THR A 180 -13.34 14.85 -6.00
CA THR A 180 -14.24 15.97 -5.70
C THR A 180 -13.42 17.06 -5.01
N THR A 181 -12.74 17.84 -5.80
CA THR A 181 -12.20 19.14 -5.39
C THR A 181 -13.33 19.94 -4.77
N THR A 182 -13.58 19.83 -3.47
CA THR A 182 -14.30 20.89 -2.74
C THR A 182 -14.90 20.49 -1.39
N ALA A 183 -14.74 19.26 -0.92
CA ALA A 183 -15.58 18.85 0.21
C ALA A 183 -14.97 19.04 1.60
N PHE A 184 -13.68 19.29 1.75
CA PHE A 184 -13.07 19.60 3.03
C PHE A 184 -12.24 20.87 2.94
N MET A 185 -12.65 21.87 3.71
CA MET A 185 -11.85 23.10 3.91
C MET A 185 -11.10 22.96 5.23
N PRO A 186 -9.75 22.89 5.20
CA PRO A 186 -8.96 22.94 6.42
C PRO A 186 -9.23 24.22 7.21
N LEU A 187 -9.00 24.15 8.52
CA LEU A 187 -9.06 25.34 9.35
C LEU A 187 -7.89 26.26 8.98
N GLU A 188 -8.21 27.54 8.79
CA GLU A 188 -7.20 28.56 8.49
C GLU A 188 -6.53 29.06 9.78
N PRO A 189 -5.28 29.53 9.72
CA PRO A 189 -4.65 30.24 10.84
C PRO A 189 -5.53 31.40 11.33
N GLY A 190 -5.67 31.52 12.66
CA GLY A 190 -6.54 32.48 13.31
C GLY A 190 -7.98 31.99 13.50
N HIS A 191 -8.37 30.82 12.98
CA HIS A 191 -9.68 30.23 13.26
C HIS A 191 -9.82 29.90 14.74
N LYS A 192 -10.98 30.21 15.31
CA LYS A 192 -11.25 30.06 16.75
C LYS A 192 -12.32 29.02 17.00
N LEU A 193 -12.03 28.14 17.94
CA LEU A 193 -12.89 27.06 18.43
C LEU A 193 -13.09 27.20 19.94
N LYS A 194 -14.03 26.44 20.51
CA LYS A 194 -14.34 26.43 21.97
C LYS A 194 -14.63 27.83 22.49
N GLY A 195 -15.46 28.57 21.77
CA GLY A 195 -15.82 29.92 22.18
C GLY A 195 -14.67 30.94 22.16
N GLY A 196 -13.62 30.67 21.38
CA GLY A 196 -12.45 31.54 21.25
C GLY A 196 -11.27 31.18 22.16
N ASN A 197 -11.40 30.10 22.96
CA ASN A 197 -10.33 29.63 23.85
C ASN A 197 -9.25 28.81 23.12
N LEU A 198 -9.56 28.31 21.93
CA LEU A 198 -8.64 27.54 21.09
C LEU A 198 -8.47 28.26 19.76
N GLU A 199 -7.25 28.67 19.42
CA GLU A 199 -6.91 29.37 18.19
C GLU A 199 -5.93 28.53 17.34
N VAL A 200 -6.27 28.32 16.07
CA VAL A 200 -5.41 27.61 15.11
C VAL A 200 -4.24 28.51 14.72
N LEU A 201 -3.01 28.04 14.93
CA LEU A 201 -1.79 28.76 14.55
C LEU A 201 -1.33 28.37 13.15
N LYS A 202 -1.26 27.07 12.87
CA LYS A 202 -0.85 26.52 11.57
C LYS A 202 -1.29 25.06 11.41
N GLN A 203 -1.42 24.64 10.17
CA GLN A 203 -1.57 23.24 9.82
C GLN A 203 -0.23 22.51 9.90
N LEU A 204 -0.19 21.36 10.56
CA LEU A 204 0.99 20.50 10.70
C LEU A 204 1.01 19.37 9.68
N ALA A 205 -0.15 18.73 9.48
CA ALA A 205 -0.30 17.62 8.56
C ALA A 205 -1.73 17.59 7.98
N PHE A 206 -1.86 17.00 6.80
CA PHE A 206 -3.13 16.74 6.15
C PHE A 206 -3.03 15.45 5.34
N GLY A 207 -3.94 14.53 5.56
CA GLY A 207 -3.98 13.29 4.78
C GLY A 207 -4.88 12.23 5.40
N GLY A 208 -5.28 11.28 4.59
CA GLY A 208 -6.16 10.20 5.01
C GLY A 208 -7.51 10.72 5.52
N LEU A 209 -7.82 10.36 6.75
CA LEU A 209 -9.08 10.72 7.41
C LEU A 209 -8.91 11.82 8.47
N SER A 210 -7.77 12.53 8.50
CA SER A 210 -7.53 13.56 9.51
C SER A 210 -6.72 14.75 9.00
N ALA A 211 -6.96 15.90 9.60
CA ALA A 211 -6.13 17.10 9.51
C ALA A 211 -5.58 17.42 10.90
N VAL A 212 -4.31 17.81 10.97
CA VAL A 212 -3.61 18.08 12.23
C VAL A 212 -3.12 19.51 12.23
N TYR A 213 -3.41 20.21 13.30
CA TYR A 213 -3.09 21.63 13.47
C TYR A 213 -2.32 21.86 14.78
N LEU A 214 -1.39 22.80 14.74
CA LEU A 214 -0.87 23.43 15.95
C LEU A 214 -1.82 24.54 16.36
N CYS A 215 -2.23 24.53 17.61
CA CYS A 215 -3.17 25.51 18.17
C CYS A 215 -2.58 26.12 19.45
N GLN A 216 -3.15 27.24 19.85
CA GLN A 216 -2.93 27.86 21.14
C GLN A 216 -4.20 27.76 21.98
N LEU A 217 -4.06 27.17 23.16
CA LEU A 217 -5.13 27.04 24.13
C LEU A 217 -5.00 28.15 25.20
N ASN A 218 -6.11 28.86 25.47
CA ASN A 218 -6.18 29.94 26.48
C ASN A 218 -5.10 31.03 26.29
N LYS A 219 -4.59 31.23 25.09
CA LYS A 219 -3.51 32.16 24.73
C LYS A 219 -2.15 31.89 25.41
N LEU A 220 -1.95 30.72 25.96
CA LEU A 220 -0.74 30.36 26.71
C LEU A 220 -0.13 29.06 26.20
N ASP A 221 -0.88 27.98 26.17
CA ASP A 221 -0.35 26.65 25.95
C ASP A 221 -0.43 26.23 24.49
N LEU A 222 0.64 25.67 23.96
CA LEU A 222 0.62 25.00 22.66
C LEU A 222 -0.03 23.62 22.79
N ILE A 223 -0.90 23.32 21.83
CA ILE A 223 -1.65 22.07 21.78
C ILE A 223 -1.80 21.59 20.33
N VAL A 224 -1.96 20.30 20.14
CA VAL A 224 -2.23 19.72 18.83
C VAL A 224 -3.73 19.43 18.70
N LEU A 225 -4.34 19.92 17.64
CA LEU A 225 -5.73 19.64 17.29
C LEU A 225 -5.73 18.66 16.11
N LYS A 226 -6.29 17.48 16.33
CA LYS A 226 -6.55 16.49 15.26
C LYS A 226 -8.03 16.57 14.91
N GLU A 227 -8.33 16.85 13.64
CA GLU A 227 -9.68 16.94 13.10
C GLU A 227 -10.00 15.70 12.28
N SER A 228 -11.15 15.09 12.50
CA SER A 228 -11.67 14.02 11.64
C SER A 228 -12.13 14.60 10.31
N VAL A 229 -11.51 14.17 9.22
CA VAL A 229 -11.86 14.62 7.87
C VAL A 229 -12.83 13.64 7.24
N VAL A 230 -14.06 14.03 7.11
CA VAL A 230 -15.08 13.30 6.37
C VAL A 230 -15.65 14.24 5.30
N PRO A 231 -15.64 13.85 4.01
CA PRO A 231 -16.21 14.68 2.96
C PRO A 231 -17.67 15.05 3.25
N LEU A 232 -18.04 16.31 3.04
CA LEU A 232 -19.38 16.82 3.36
C LEU A 232 -20.52 16.03 2.70
N ASN A 233 -20.26 15.52 1.49
CA ASN A 233 -21.22 14.74 0.70
C ASN A 233 -21.19 13.22 1.01
N SER A 234 -20.44 12.79 2.02
CA SER A 234 -20.38 11.40 2.43
C SER A 234 -21.72 10.90 2.97
N LYS A 235 -22.01 9.62 2.72
CA LYS A 235 -23.18 8.95 3.32
C LYS A 235 -23.12 9.08 4.85
N GLU A 236 -24.26 9.28 5.48
CA GLU A 236 -24.39 9.43 6.94
C GLU A 236 -23.76 8.23 7.69
N SER A 237 -23.85 7.04 7.13
CA SER A 237 -23.19 5.84 7.68
C SER A 237 -21.67 5.97 7.74
N LEU A 238 -21.03 6.63 6.75
CA LEU A 238 -19.58 6.85 6.73
C LEU A 238 -19.18 7.92 7.76
N LYS A 239 -19.95 8.99 7.88
CA LYS A 239 -19.73 10.04 8.89
C LYS A 239 -19.81 9.48 10.30
N ASN A 240 -20.85 8.69 10.58
CA ASN A 240 -21.04 8.05 11.88
C ASN A 240 -19.90 7.08 12.20
N LYS A 241 -19.45 6.29 11.23
CA LYS A 241 -18.34 5.35 11.40
C LYS A 241 -17.02 6.10 11.66
N ALA A 242 -16.72 7.14 10.91
CA ALA A 242 -15.51 7.95 11.14
C ALA A 242 -15.53 8.61 12.52
N ALA A 243 -16.67 9.17 12.94
CA ALA A 243 -16.83 9.73 14.29
C ALA A 243 -16.68 8.67 15.39
N GLU A 244 -17.21 7.45 15.17
CA GLU A 244 -17.07 6.35 16.11
C GLU A 244 -15.61 5.88 16.23
N MET A 245 -14.89 5.76 15.11
CA MET A 245 -13.47 5.42 15.10
C MET A 245 -12.64 6.48 15.86
N PHE A 246 -12.92 7.75 15.61
CA PHE A 246 -12.24 8.86 16.28
C PHE A 246 -12.53 8.89 17.78
N LYS A 247 -13.79 8.60 18.17
CA LYS A 247 -14.19 8.47 19.59
C LYS A 247 -13.51 7.27 20.26
N ARG A 248 -13.37 6.16 19.54
CA ARG A 248 -12.69 4.95 20.04
C ARG A 248 -11.20 5.22 20.29
N GLU A 249 -10.50 5.88 19.34
CA GLU A 249 -9.12 6.36 19.52
C GLU A 249 -9.00 7.23 20.77
N ALA A 250 -9.85 8.24 20.88
CA ALA A 250 -9.88 9.11 22.06
C ALA A 250 -10.07 8.31 23.35
N SER A 251 -11.03 7.37 23.38
CA SER A 251 -11.33 6.55 24.56
C SER A 251 -10.18 5.64 24.99
N LEU A 252 -9.43 5.10 24.03
CA LEU A 252 -8.22 4.32 24.31
C LEU A 252 -7.15 5.22 24.95
N LEU A 253 -6.88 6.38 24.32
CA LEU A 253 -5.81 7.28 24.74
C LEU A 253 -6.07 7.96 26.09
N VAL A 254 -7.33 8.27 26.42
CA VAL A 254 -7.70 8.93 27.71
C VAL A 254 -7.27 8.08 28.91
N ASN A 255 -7.26 6.75 28.77
CA ASN A 255 -6.91 5.83 29.86
C ASN A 255 -5.41 5.48 29.91
N LEU A 256 -4.60 6.00 28.96
CA LEU A 256 -3.17 5.75 28.92
C LEU A 256 -2.43 6.90 29.62
N ASP A 257 -1.70 6.57 30.67
CA ASP A 257 -0.84 7.52 31.37
C ASP A 257 0.61 7.03 31.36
N HIS A 258 1.38 7.54 30.41
CA HIS A 258 2.81 7.27 30.28
C HIS A 258 3.53 8.49 29.72
N PRO A 259 4.70 8.88 30.25
CA PRO A 259 5.40 10.12 29.86
C PRO A 259 5.85 10.16 28.39
N GLN A 260 5.97 8.99 27.76
CA GLN A 260 6.38 8.83 26.36
C GLN A 260 5.21 8.46 25.44
N LEU A 261 3.98 8.61 25.89
CA LEU A 261 2.76 8.56 25.06
C LEU A 261 2.12 9.93 25.00
N VAL A 262 1.57 10.28 23.85
CA VAL A 262 0.82 11.53 23.72
C VAL A 262 -0.41 11.51 24.63
N LYS A 263 -0.61 12.57 25.40
CA LYS A 263 -1.75 12.71 26.30
C LYS A 263 -2.95 13.34 25.58
N VAL A 264 -4.12 12.72 25.71
CA VAL A 264 -5.38 13.35 25.30
C VAL A 264 -5.76 14.38 26.35
N VAL A 265 -6.03 15.60 25.89
CA VAL A 265 -6.45 16.72 26.72
C VAL A 265 -7.96 16.87 26.68
N ASP A 266 -8.56 16.72 25.49
CA ASP A 266 -10.01 16.86 25.31
C ASP A 266 -10.47 16.22 24.01
N PHE A 267 -11.78 15.97 23.92
CA PHE A 267 -12.48 15.50 22.73
C PHE A 267 -13.81 16.23 22.63
N PHE A 268 -14.08 16.87 21.46
CA PHE A 268 -15.31 17.64 21.30
C PHE A 268 -15.79 17.65 19.84
N THR A 269 -17.04 18.03 19.66
CA THR A 269 -17.64 18.27 18.34
C THR A 269 -18.10 19.72 18.27
N GLU A 270 -17.75 20.41 17.19
CA GLU A 270 -18.18 21.79 16.93
C GLU A 270 -18.43 21.95 15.43
N ASN A 271 -19.54 22.57 15.02
CA ASN A 271 -19.94 22.77 13.62
C ASN A 271 -19.93 21.48 12.79
N ASP A 272 -20.47 20.39 13.33
CA ASP A 272 -20.52 19.04 12.73
C ASP A 272 -19.14 18.42 12.43
N ARG A 273 -18.07 18.97 13.01
CA ARG A 273 -16.73 18.44 12.93
C ARG A 273 -16.28 17.91 14.28
N THR A 274 -15.57 16.79 14.26
CA THR A 274 -15.09 16.14 15.48
C THR A 274 -13.59 16.36 15.64
N TYR A 275 -13.21 16.73 16.84
CA TYR A 275 -11.87 17.15 17.20
C TYR A 275 -11.33 16.38 18.40
N LEU A 276 -10.04 16.09 18.34
CA LEU A 276 -9.27 15.53 19.43
C LEU A 276 -8.13 16.49 19.80
N LEU A 277 -8.07 16.94 21.04
CA LEU A 277 -6.98 17.75 21.58
C LEU A 277 -5.92 16.87 22.18
N LEU A 278 -4.69 17.02 21.70
CA LEU A 278 -3.51 16.23 22.11
C LEU A 278 -2.45 17.17 22.68
N GLY A 279 -1.76 16.74 23.72
CA GLY A 279 -0.63 17.48 24.27
C GLY A 279 0.46 17.71 23.19
N TYR A 280 0.90 18.95 23.05
CA TYR A 280 2.03 19.26 22.16
C TYR A 280 3.31 18.62 22.68
N GLN A 281 4.06 17.99 21.80
CA GLN A 281 5.38 17.45 22.07
C GLN A 281 6.41 18.28 21.33
N GLU A 282 7.34 18.89 22.07
CA GLU A 282 8.45 19.62 21.49
C GLU A 282 9.52 18.66 20.98
N GLY A 283 10.03 18.89 19.77
CA GLY A 283 11.03 18.04 19.14
C GLY A 283 10.79 17.88 17.65
N LEU A 284 11.60 17.05 17.02
CA LEU A 284 11.47 16.65 15.61
C LEU A 284 10.89 15.25 15.52
N ASN A 285 10.01 14.99 14.56
CA ASN A 285 9.71 13.60 14.27
C ASN A 285 10.91 12.92 13.60
N LEU A 286 11.00 11.59 13.70
CA LEU A 286 12.17 10.86 13.19
C LEU A 286 12.35 11.01 11.67
N ARG A 287 11.27 11.28 10.92
CA ARG A 287 11.36 11.59 9.49
C ARG A 287 12.05 12.94 9.24
N GLN A 288 11.70 13.95 10.02
CA GLN A 288 12.33 15.27 9.98
C GLN A 288 13.79 15.17 10.43
N LEU A 289 14.07 14.44 11.51
CA LEU A 289 15.43 14.21 12.01
C LEU A 289 16.36 13.68 10.92
N ILE A 290 15.93 12.61 10.21
CA ILE A 290 16.73 12.03 9.13
C ILE A 290 16.88 12.99 7.93
N ARG A 291 15.83 13.74 7.60
CA ARG A 291 15.90 14.74 6.53
C ARG A 291 16.91 15.84 6.82
N GLU A 292 17.01 16.27 8.08
CA GLU A 292 17.89 17.37 8.51
C GLU A 292 19.31 16.93 8.82
N GLN A 293 19.46 15.76 9.45
CA GLN A 293 20.74 15.29 10.00
C GLN A 293 21.32 14.07 9.27
N GLY A 294 20.55 13.46 8.34
CA GLY A 294 20.94 12.23 7.68
C GLY A 294 20.82 10.97 8.56
N PRO A 295 21.29 9.83 8.04
CA PRO A 295 21.30 8.56 8.77
C PRO A 295 22.06 8.66 10.09
N GLN A 296 21.53 8.04 11.14
CA GLN A 296 22.05 8.12 12.48
C GLN A 296 23.12 7.05 12.76
N SER A 297 23.95 7.30 13.77
CA SER A 297 24.91 6.31 14.26
C SER A 297 24.20 5.16 14.98
N GLU A 298 24.83 3.98 15.01
CA GLU A 298 24.30 2.82 15.73
C GLU A 298 24.00 3.13 17.21
N ASN A 299 24.89 3.82 17.90
CA ASN A 299 24.73 4.15 19.32
C ASN A 299 23.47 4.97 19.53
N ARG A 300 23.24 6.01 18.70
CA ARG A 300 22.04 6.85 18.83
C ARG A 300 20.77 6.07 18.52
N VAL A 301 20.81 5.19 17.50
CA VAL A 301 19.66 4.36 17.15
C VAL A 301 19.33 3.36 18.27
N ILE A 302 20.32 2.79 18.94
CA ILE A 302 20.13 1.92 20.09
C ILE A 302 19.46 2.69 21.25
N GLU A 303 19.92 3.91 21.58
CA GLU A 303 19.32 4.73 22.65
C GLU A 303 17.86 5.11 22.30
N ILE A 304 17.59 5.51 21.06
CA ILE A 304 16.22 5.78 20.60
C ILE A 304 15.35 4.51 20.72
N ALA A 305 15.88 3.35 20.34
CA ALA A 305 15.16 2.08 20.44
C ALA A 305 14.83 1.72 21.89
N ILE A 306 15.80 1.84 22.80
CA ILE A 306 15.61 1.62 24.24
C ILE A 306 14.56 2.59 24.79
N SER A 307 14.59 3.85 24.38
CA SER A 307 13.57 4.83 24.77
C SER A 307 12.16 4.42 24.29
N LEU A 308 12.02 3.92 23.05
CA LEU A 308 10.74 3.49 22.47
C LEU A 308 10.19 2.19 23.07
N ILE A 309 11.06 1.33 23.60
CA ILE A 309 10.64 0.09 24.25
C ILE A 309 9.82 0.37 25.51
N GLN A 310 10.09 1.45 26.24
CA GLN A 310 9.40 1.77 27.49
C GLN A 310 7.87 1.94 27.27
N PRO A 311 7.40 2.84 26.37
CA PRO A 311 5.96 2.96 26.11
C PRO A 311 5.37 1.69 25.48
N LEU A 312 6.13 0.91 24.67
CA LEU A 312 5.65 -0.34 24.11
C LEU A 312 5.45 -1.42 25.16
N ASN A 313 6.40 -1.59 26.10
CA ASN A 313 6.24 -2.47 27.25
C ASN A 313 5.00 -2.11 28.06
N HIS A 314 4.78 -0.81 28.30
CA HIS A 314 3.58 -0.35 29.00
C HIS A 314 2.31 -0.76 28.25
N LEU A 315 2.20 -0.46 26.95
CA LEU A 315 1.03 -0.78 26.14
C LEU A 315 0.74 -2.30 26.06
N HIS A 316 1.79 -3.09 25.82
CA HIS A 316 1.68 -4.53 25.66
C HIS A 316 1.41 -5.27 26.98
N SER A 317 1.73 -4.68 28.13
CA SER A 317 1.46 -5.24 29.46
C SER A 317 0.03 -5.02 29.96
N LEU A 318 -0.75 -4.17 29.29
CA LEU A 318 -2.14 -3.92 29.66
C LEU A 318 -3.03 -5.15 29.43
N SER A 319 -4.18 -5.19 30.09
CA SER A 319 -5.13 -6.30 29.95
C SER A 319 -6.52 -5.77 29.56
N PRO A 320 -6.96 -5.98 28.30
CA PRO A 320 -6.22 -6.60 27.20
C PRO A 320 -5.04 -5.74 26.71
N PRO A 321 -4.02 -6.35 26.07
CA PRO A 321 -2.91 -5.62 25.47
C PRO A 321 -3.38 -4.56 24.47
N VAL A 322 -2.75 -3.39 24.48
CA VAL A 322 -2.99 -2.33 23.51
C VAL A 322 -1.89 -2.36 22.45
N VAL A 323 -2.30 -2.49 21.21
CA VAL A 323 -1.40 -2.47 20.04
C VAL A 323 -1.46 -1.09 19.41
N HIS A 324 -0.31 -0.47 19.16
CA HIS A 324 -0.21 0.89 18.61
C HIS A 324 -0.60 0.95 17.10
N ARG A 325 -0.15 -0.03 16.31
CA ARG A 325 -0.51 -0.26 14.89
C ARG A 325 -0.02 0.76 13.87
N ASP A 326 0.60 1.86 14.29
CA ASP A 326 1.10 2.90 13.37
C ASP A 326 2.47 3.45 13.82
N ILE A 327 3.38 2.54 14.23
CA ILE A 327 4.76 2.91 14.53
C ILE A 327 5.47 3.20 13.22
N SER A 328 5.88 4.45 13.05
CA SER A 328 6.59 4.93 11.85
C SER A 328 7.39 6.18 12.21
N PRO A 329 8.38 6.57 11.40
CA PRO A 329 9.20 7.76 11.68
C PRO A 329 8.40 9.05 11.85
N GLU A 330 7.25 9.18 11.22
CA GLU A 330 6.36 10.34 11.34
C GLU A 330 5.65 10.41 12.68
N ASN A 331 5.41 9.25 13.32
CA ASN A 331 4.60 9.13 14.54
C ASN A 331 5.45 9.03 15.82
N ILE A 332 6.74 9.34 15.72
CA ILE A 332 7.68 9.35 16.85
C ILE A 332 8.34 10.72 16.90
N ILE A 333 8.14 11.45 18.00
CA ILE A 333 8.83 12.70 18.28
C ILE A 333 10.05 12.41 19.14
N LEU A 334 11.21 12.88 18.73
CA LEU A 334 12.43 12.86 19.51
C LEU A 334 12.64 14.23 20.12
N LYS A 335 12.70 14.29 21.45
CA LYS A 335 12.99 15.49 22.23
C LYS A 335 14.48 15.81 22.21
N GLU A 336 14.84 16.99 22.69
CA GLU A 336 16.25 17.42 22.78
C GLU A 336 17.11 16.51 23.69
N ASP A 337 16.51 15.86 24.69
CA ASP A 337 17.15 14.89 25.58
C ASP A 337 17.19 13.46 25.05
N ASP A 338 16.93 13.28 23.75
CA ASP A 338 16.81 12.00 23.06
C ASP A 338 15.66 11.09 23.60
N THR A 339 14.74 11.64 24.40
CA THR A 339 13.52 10.91 24.79
C THR A 339 12.57 10.81 23.60
N ALA A 340 12.22 9.59 23.22
CA ALA A 340 11.26 9.34 22.15
C ALA A 340 9.83 9.26 22.68
N VAL A 341 8.89 9.94 22.03
CA VAL A 341 7.47 9.97 22.38
C VAL A 341 6.65 9.46 21.22
N LEU A 342 5.81 8.45 21.47
CA LEU A 342 4.84 7.94 20.50
C LEU A 342 3.64 8.87 20.41
N ILE A 343 3.31 9.25 19.20
CA ILE A 343 2.14 10.05 18.88
C ILE A 343 1.28 9.29 17.86
N ASP A 344 0.01 9.59 17.78
CA ASP A 344 -0.91 9.12 16.73
C ASP A 344 -1.11 7.59 16.69
N PHE A 345 -2.05 7.09 17.50
CA PHE A 345 -2.42 5.67 17.53
C PHE A 345 -3.20 5.29 16.27
N GLY A 346 -2.82 4.16 15.67
CA GLY A 346 -3.48 3.62 14.49
C GLY A 346 -4.85 2.96 14.76
N ALA A 347 -5.62 3.44 15.74
CA ALA A 347 -6.95 2.91 16.02
C ALA A 347 -7.89 3.00 14.80
N ALA A 348 -7.67 3.98 13.93
CA ALA A 348 -8.33 4.07 12.63
C ALA A 348 -7.95 2.91 11.68
N ASN A 349 -6.77 2.31 11.85
CA ASN A 349 -6.29 1.22 11.00
C ASN A 349 -6.91 -0.14 11.35
N GLU A 350 -7.63 -0.28 12.47
CA GLU A 350 -8.30 -1.53 12.85
C GLU A 350 -9.37 -1.96 11.83
N TYR A 351 -9.97 -0.99 11.14
CA TYR A 351 -11.00 -1.22 10.12
C TYR A 351 -10.51 -1.05 8.69
N LEU A 352 -9.35 -0.46 8.51
CA LEU A 352 -8.73 -0.29 7.20
C LEU A 352 -7.83 -1.49 6.89
N GLY A 353 -8.36 -2.70 7.01
CA GLY A 353 -7.66 -3.96 6.70
C GLY A 353 -7.01 -4.00 5.31
N THR A 354 -6.88 -2.85 4.69
CA THR A 354 -6.26 -2.69 3.39
C THR A 354 -5.94 -1.20 3.14
N ALA A 355 -4.73 -0.97 2.76
CA ALA A 355 -4.09 0.29 2.47
C ALA A 355 -4.93 1.28 1.67
N THR A 356 -5.32 2.38 2.27
CA THR A 356 -5.83 3.55 1.57
C THR A 356 -4.69 4.45 1.11
N GLY A 357 -4.89 5.16 0.05
CA GLY A 357 -3.88 5.87 -0.74
C GLY A 357 -3.05 6.98 -0.07
N THR A 358 -3.21 7.27 1.24
CA THR A 358 -2.25 8.06 2.03
C THR A 358 -1.08 7.21 2.52
N MET A 359 -1.11 5.91 2.28
CA MET A 359 -0.10 4.94 2.70
C MET A 359 1.04 4.76 1.71
N VAL A 360 1.14 5.55 0.64
CA VAL A 360 2.37 5.58 -0.16
C VAL A 360 3.50 6.10 0.73
N GLY A 361 4.35 5.18 1.18
CA GLY A 361 5.43 5.41 2.14
C GLY A 361 5.21 4.75 3.52
N LYS A 362 4.01 4.71 4.09
CA LYS A 362 3.74 4.03 5.38
C LYS A 362 3.63 2.50 5.26
N GLN A 363 3.34 1.96 4.07
CA GLN A 363 3.26 0.50 3.82
C GLN A 363 4.54 -0.25 4.17
N CYS A 364 5.68 0.45 4.12
CA CYS A 364 6.99 -0.11 4.45
C CYS A 364 7.14 -0.49 5.93
N TYR A 365 6.27 0.04 6.80
CA TYR A 365 6.30 -0.16 8.23
C TYR A 365 5.22 -1.12 8.74
N VAL A 366 4.28 -1.53 7.88
CA VAL A 366 3.16 -2.40 8.24
C VAL A 366 3.59 -3.87 8.16
N SER A 367 3.33 -4.63 9.23
CA SER A 367 3.66 -6.05 9.29
C SER A 367 2.75 -6.91 8.40
N PRO A 368 3.21 -8.10 7.95
CA PRO A 368 2.43 -9.00 7.10
C PRO A 368 1.07 -9.42 7.69
N GLU A 369 1.01 -9.67 8.99
CA GLU A 369 -0.23 -10.04 9.68
C GLU A 369 -1.18 -8.86 9.85
N GLN A 370 -0.66 -7.65 10.04
CA GLN A 370 -1.48 -6.44 10.11
C GLN A 370 -2.15 -6.16 8.76
N PHE A 371 -1.49 -6.43 7.65
CA PHE A 371 -2.10 -6.41 6.32
C PHE A 371 -3.30 -7.37 6.21
N LYS A 372 -3.26 -8.48 6.93
CA LYS A 372 -4.34 -9.48 6.98
C LYS A 372 -5.41 -9.13 8.04
N GLY A 373 -5.36 -7.93 8.64
CA GLY A 373 -6.28 -7.51 9.70
C GLY A 373 -6.07 -8.19 11.06
N LYS A 374 -4.91 -8.80 11.28
CA LYS A 374 -4.57 -9.57 12.50
C LYS A 374 -3.42 -8.92 13.25
N ALA A 375 -3.50 -7.60 13.49
CA ALA A 375 -2.47 -6.89 14.24
C ALA A 375 -2.35 -7.45 15.67
N SER A 376 -1.12 -7.62 16.12
CA SER A 376 -0.74 -8.10 17.46
C SER A 376 0.42 -7.28 18.02
N THR A 377 0.86 -7.56 19.21
CA THR A 377 2.01 -6.89 19.85
C THR A 377 3.30 -7.04 19.03
N GLU A 378 3.46 -8.17 18.38
CA GLU A 378 4.58 -8.46 17.47
C GLU A 378 4.54 -7.60 16.19
N SER A 379 3.36 -7.10 15.81
CA SER A 379 3.22 -6.16 14.71
C SER A 379 3.88 -4.82 14.99
N ASP A 380 3.76 -4.33 16.23
CA ASP A 380 4.45 -3.11 16.68
C ASP A 380 5.97 -3.28 16.67
N LEU A 381 6.46 -4.47 17.06
CA LEU A 381 7.89 -4.77 17.02
C LEU A 381 8.45 -4.84 15.60
N TYR A 382 7.66 -5.37 14.65
CA TYR A 382 8.01 -5.32 13.23
C TYR A 382 8.14 -3.87 12.75
N SER A 383 7.15 -3.04 13.06
CA SER A 383 7.12 -1.62 12.68
C SER A 383 8.27 -0.84 13.32
N LEU A 384 8.64 -1.17 14.55
CA LEU A 384 9.84 -0.63 15.22
C LEU A 384 11.10 -1.05 14.46
N GLY A 385 11.28 -2.33 14.10
CA GLY A 385 12.42 -2.81 13.32
C GLY A 385 12.58 -2.08 11.98
N ALA A 386 11.48 -1.91 11.25
CA ALA A 386 11.41 -1.13 10.03
C ALA A 386 11.80 0.36 10.25
N THR A 387 11.39 0.94 11.38
CA THR A 387 11.75 2.31 11.76
C THR A 387 13.25 2.44 12.09
N LEU A 388 13.83 1.46 12.81
CA LEU A 388 15.27 1.44 13.11
C LEU A 388 16.12 1.29 11.84
N TYR A 389 15.66 0.47 10.88
CA TYR A 389 16.28 0.39 9.56
C TYR A 389 16.32 1.77 8.88
N TYR A 390 15.19 2.49 8.87
CA TYR A 390 15.13 3.83 8.31
C TYR A 390 16.10 4.80 9.00
N LEU A 391 16.18 4.77 10.33
CA LEU A 391 17.10 5.63 11.08
C LEU A 391 18.57 5.36 10.73
N LEU A 392 18.92 4.10 10.52
CA LEU A 392 20.29 3.71 10.16
C LEU A 392 20.64 4.03 8.71
N THR A 393 19.70 3.83 7.78
CA THR A 393 20.00 3.91 6.33
C THR A 393 19.57 5.21 5.68
N GLY A 394 18.63 5.93 6.29
CA GLY A 394 17.99 7.12 5.68
C GLY A 394 17.01 6.79 4.56
N SER A 395 16.77 5.52 4.30
CA SER A 395 15.89 5.03 3.24
C SER A 395 14.74 4.20 3.81
N ASP A 396 13.55 4.34 3.24
CA ASP A 396 12.43 3.50 3.62
C ASP A 396 12.73 2.02 3.31
N PRO A 397 12.37 1.08 4.21
CA PRO A 397 12.53 -0.34 3.93
C PRO A 397 11.61 -0.81 2.79
N THR A 398 11.94 -1.94 2.18
CA THR A 398 11.04 -2.58 1.22
C THR A 398 9.79 -3.11 1.96
N PRO A 399 8.56 -2.84 1.47
CA PRO A 399 7.35 -3.36 2.12
C PRO A 399 7.35 -4.89 2.21
N ILE A 400 6.89 -5.41 3.35
CA ILE A 400 6.74 -6.85 3.61
C ILE A 400 8.03 -7.63 3.26
N SER A 401 9.16 -7.16 3.79
CA SER A 401 10.45 -7.83 3.62
C SER A 401 11.29 -7.77 4.90
N VAL A 402 12.21 -8.70 5.04
CA VAL A 402 13.23 -8.63 6.09
C VAL A 402 14.17 -7.47 5.78
N SER A 403 14.43 -6.63 6.76
CA SER A 403 15.29 -5.45 6.64
C SER A 403 16.70 -5.73 7.15
N SER A 404 17.72 -5.59 6.29
CA SER A 404 19.14 -5.70 6.64
C SER A 404 19.83 -4.36 6.40
N PRO A 405 20.02 -3.52 7.43
CA PRO A 405 20.71 -2.26 7.27
C PRO A 405 22.19 -2.42 6.87
N LYS A 406 22.81 -3.54 7.20
CA LYS A 406 24.20 -3.83 6.85
C LYS A 406 24.42 -3.99 5.33
N GLU A 407 23.38 -4.41 4.57
CA GLU A 407 23.46 -4.46 3.11
C GLU A 407 23.60 -3.07 2.49
N VAL A 408 23.07 -2.04 3.14
CA VAL A 408 23.15 -0.64 2.69
C VAL A 408 24.36 0.07 3.30
N ARG A 409 24.66 -0.23 4.56
CA ARG A 409 25.74 0.37 5.35
C ARG A 409 26.61 -0.73 5.97
N PRO A 410 27.66 -1.22 5.28
CA PRO A 410 28.49 -2.34 5.72
C PRO A 410 29.20 -2.15 7.07
N GLU A 411 29.34 -0.90 7.53
CA GLU A 411 29.89 -0.57 8.84
C GLU A 411 28.99 -0.91 10.02
N ILE A 412 27.71 -1.18 9.78
CA ILE A 412 26.78 -1.59 10.84
C ILE A 412 27.15 -2.97 11.38
N SER A 413 27.14 -3.09 12.71
CA SER A 413 27.51 -4.34 13.38
C SER A 413 26.55 -5.48 13.06
N GLU A 414 27.10 -6.70 12.96
CA GLU A 414 26.28 -7.90 12.72
C GLU A 414 25.21 -8.12 13.78
N LYS A 415 25.50 -7.75 15.02
CA LYS A 415 24.57 -7.91 16.14
C LYS A 415 23.33 -7.04 15.98
N LEU A 416 23.51 -5.74 15.64
CA LEU A 416 22.37 -4.83 15.43
C LEU A 416 21.61 -5.21 14.17
N ASP A 417 22.31 -5.56 13.09
CA ASP A 417 21.71 -6.04 11.86
C ASP A 417 20.83 -7.28 12.10
N SER A 418 21.35 -8.26 12.82
CA SER A 418 20.60 -9.48 13.19
C SER A 418 19.35 -9.19 14.04
N ILE A 419 19.42 -8.23 14.97
CA ILE A 419 18.25 -7.80 15.75
C ILE A 419 17.18 -7.22 14.83
N ILE A 420 17.56 -6.34 13.90
CA ILE A 420 16.62 -5.71 12.97
C ILE A 420 16.01 -6.74 12.00
N GLN A 421 16.81 -7.69 11.50
CA GLN A 421 16.31 -8.79 10.68
C GLN A 421 15.29 -9.64 11.44
N ARG A 422 15.58 -9.99 12.70
CA ARG A 422 14.63 -10.73 13.55
C ARG A 422 13.36 -9.92 13.82
N LEU A 423 13.44 -8.63 14.08
CA LEU A 423 12.25 -7.77 14.23
C LEU A 423 11.38 -7.76 12.98
N THR A 424 11.99 -7.72 11.80
CA THR A 424 11.30 -7.61 10.51
C THR A 424 11.10 -8.97 9.81
N ALA A 425 11.31 -10.09 10.51
CA ALA A 425 11.02 -11.42 9.98
C ALA A 425 9.54 -11.53 9.56
N LEU A 426 9.27 -12.21 8.44
CA LEU A 426 7.93 -12.28 7.87
C LEU A 426 7.01 -13.19 8.70
N GLU A 427 7.54 -14.28 9.19
CA GLU A 427 6.82 -15.21 10.08
C GLU A 427 7.01 -14.76 11.54
N ILE A 428 5.92 -14.76 12.30
CA ILE A 428 5.91 -14.29 13.71
C ILE A 428 6.82 -15.17 14.57
N GLU A 429 6.89 -16.46 14.29
CA GLU A 429 7.68 -17.45 15.02
C GLU A 429 9.19 -17.16 14.95
N ASP A 430 9.65 -16.48 13.90
CA ASP A 430 11.05 -16.11 13.71
C ASP A 430 11.40 -14.74 14.30
N ARG A 431 10.39 -14.01 14.83
CA ARG A 431 10.58 -12.67 15.38
C ARG A 431 11.02 -12.68 16.84
N ILE A 432 11.53 -11.52 17.25
CA ILE A 432 11.53 -11.09 18.64
C ILE A 432 10.07 -10.84 19.02
N THR A 433 9.56 -11.56 20.02
CA THR A 433 8.12 -11.62 20.29
C THR A 433 7.68 -10.65 21.39
N THR A 434 8.60 -10.15 22.20
CA THR A 434 8.26 -9.21 23.28
C THR A 434 9.18 -7.99 23.29
N ALA A 435 8.64 -6.86 23.70
CA ALA A 435 9.42 -5.64 23.89
C ALA A 435 10.49 -5.82 24.98
N HIS A 436 10.23 -6.66 25.97
CA HIS A 436 11.19 -6.99 27.03
C HIS A 436 12.41 -7.77 26.50
N GLU A 437 12.20 -8.81 25.65
CA GLU A 437 13.30 -9.52 24.99
C GLU A 437 14.17 -8.57 24.16
N LEU A 438 13.52 -7.66 23.42
CA LEU A 438 14.24 -6.65 22.64
C LEU A 438 15.06 -5.72 23.52
N GLU A 439 14.53 -5.29 24.69
CA GLU A 439 15.24 -4.45 25.65
C GLU A 439 16.51 -5.13 26.14
N GLU A 440 16.43 -6.39 26.55
CA GLU A 440 17.60 -7.16 27.00
C GLU A 440 18.69 -7.24 25.94
N LEU A 441 18.30 -7.51 24.67
CA LEU A 441 19.24 -7.59 23.55
C LEU A 441 19.93 -6.25 23.28
N LEU A 442 19.20 -5.14 23.30
CA LEU A 442 19.75 -3.81 23.03
C LEU A 442 20.61 -3.31 24.19
N VAL A 443 20.20 -3.54 25.44
CA VAL A 443 21.02 -3.22 26.62
C VAL A 443 22.32 -4.02 26.63
N ALA A 444 22.28 -5.32 26.32
CA ALA A 444 23.49 -6.14 26.18
C ALA A 444 24.39 -5.63 25.05
N LEU A 445 23.81 -5.20 23.92
CA LEU A 445 24.56 -4.62 22.80
C LEU A 445 25.23 -3.29 23.19
N ARG A 446 24.52 -2.42 23.95
CA ARG A 446 25.03 -1.15 24.47
C ARG A 446 26.23 -1.35 25.42
N LEU A 447 26.20 -2.37 26.29
CA LEU A 447 27.27 -2.64 27.26
C LEU A 447 28.55 -3.23 26.65
N LEU A 448 28.46 -3.76 25.43
CA LEU A 448 29.60 -4.34 24.71
C LEU A 448 30.40 -3.30 23.89
N ARG A 449 29.99 -2.08 23.92
CA ARG A 449 30.59 -0.93 23.20
C ARG A 449 31.18 0.08 24.15
#